data_e32aabce7d1124910e049aa6b21d608a
#
_entry.id   e32aabce7d1124910e049aa6b21d608a
#
_cell.length_a   1.000
_cell.length_b   1.000
_cell.length_c   1.000
_cell.angle_alpha   90.00
_cell.angle_beta   90.00
_cell.angle_gamma   90.00
#
_symmetry.space_group_name_H-M   'P 1'
#
loop_
_entity.id
_entity.type
_entity.pdbx_description
1 polymer ?
#
loop_
_entity_poly.entity_id
_entity_poly.type
_entity_poly.pdbx_seq_one_letter_code
_entity_poly.pdbx_strand_id
1 'polypeptide(L)'
;EALDGRVPARIQLTHIHIDHAGATGRQLEHWPDCEVWVHERGAPHLIDPSRLVASATRIYGDDMQRLWGEVVPVPEERLTVLTGGETLGDWRVEYTPGHASHHVSYLHGPSRIAFVGDVGGVRIGGGPTIPPTPPPDIDLELWHESVDRVAGWGAERWAITHFGTFDDVDAQAQAMHEGLKRWGALARDTDAETYEREIVAEMRRTGDPETTEAFLQAMPPFTLYPGLERYWSKRNG
;
A
#
# COMPACT_ATOMS: atom_id res chain seq x y z
N GLU A 1 -9.54 13.93 16.88
CA GLU A 1 -9.59 13.01 18.05
C GLU A 1 -8.33 12.13 18.11
N ALA A 2 -7.91 11.42 17.04
CA ALA A 2 -6.74 10.55 17.06
C ALA A 2 -5.42 11.25 17.44
N LEU A 3 -5.30 12.54 17.17
CA LEU A 3 -4.10 13.34 17.49
C LEU A 3 -4.20 14.12 18.80
N ASP A 4 -5.30 14.01 19.55
CA ASP A 4 -5.54 14.72 20.81
C ASP A 4 -5.21 16.22 20.73
N GLY A 5 -5.59 16.86 19.62
CA GLY A 5 -5.31 18.27 19.35
C GLY A 5 -3.87 18.59 18.94
N ARG A 6 -2.99 17.59 18.82
CA ARG A 6 -1.62 17.80 18.31
C ARG A 6 -1.64 18.07 16.81
N VAL A 7 -0.85 19.04 16.37
CA VAL A 7 -0.67 19.33 14.95
C VAL A 7 0.48 18.47 14.41
N PRO A 8 0.29 17.68 13.37
CA PRO A 8 1.37 16.90 12.78
C PRO A 8 2.39 17.83 12.10
N ALA A 9 3.67 17.58 12.32
CA ALA A 9 4.73 18.31 11.60
C ALA A 9 4.84 17.83 10.15
N ARG A 10 4.47 16.57 9.89
CA ARG A 10 4.56 15.99 8.54
C ARG A 10 3.59 14.83 8.33
N ILE A 11 3.29 14.61 7.05
CA ILE A 11 2.62 13.43 6.51
C ILE A 11 3.66 12.67 5.70
N GLN A 12 3.91 11.40 6.03
CA GLN A 12 4.86 10.55 5.32
C GLN A 12 4.07 9.51 4.53
N LEU A 13 4.01 9.68 3.21
CA LEU A 13 3.28 8.78 2.32
C LEU A 13 4.18 7.62 1.90
N THR A 14 3.73 6.41 2.15
CA THR A 14 4.42 5.24 1.59
C THR A 14 4.26 5.20 0.08
N HIS A 15 3.06 5.52 -0.41
CA HIS A 15 2.73 5.61 -1.82
C HIS A 15 1.45 6.43 -2.02
N ILE A 16 1.01 6.62 -3.26
CA ILE A 16 -0.07 7.56 -3.56
C ILE A 16 -1.38 6.90 -4.02
N HIS A 17 -1.62 5.62 -3.75
CA HIS A 17 -2.96 5.09 -3.96
C HIS A 17 -3.97 5.92 -3.16
N ILE A 18 -5.22 5.97 -3.63
CA ILE A 18 -6.19 6.97 -3.15
C ILE A 18 -6.55 6.80 -1.68
N ASP A 19 -6.54 5.58 -1.18
CA ASP A 19 -6.78 5.21 0.22
C ASP A 19 -5.63 5.62 1.16
N HIS A 20 -4.44 5.89 0.62
CA HIS A 20 -3.29 6.37 1.38
C HIS A 20 -3.08 7.88 1.25
N ALA A 21 -3.26 8.43 0.07
CA ALA A 21 -2.88 9.81 -0.22
C ALA A 21 -4.05 10.74 -0.57
N GLY A 22 -5.24 10.19 -0.86
CA GLY A 22 -6.37 10.98 -1.37
C GLY A 22 -6.83 12.11 -0.44
N ALA A 23 -6.66 11.97 0.87
CA ALA A 23 -7.01 12.99 1.85
C ALA A 23 -5.90 14.03 2.12
N THR A 24 -4.69 13.87 1.56
CA THR A 24 -3.53 14.69 1.94
C THR A 24 -3.75 16.18 1.73
N GLY A 25 -4.22 16.59 0.54
CA GLY A 25 -4.50 18.00 0.27
C GLY A 25 -5.55 18.59 1.21
N ARG A 26 -6.62 17.82 1.50
CA ARG A 26 -7.65 18.22 2.46
C ARG A 26 -7.11 18.36 3.88
N GLN A 27 -6.17 17.51 4.30
CA GLN A 27 -5.52 17.61 5.61
C GLN A 27 -4.65 18.87 5.73
N LEU A 28 -3.99 19.31 4.66
CA LEU A 28 -3.19 20.53 4.63
C LEU A 28 -4.04 21.80 4.78
N GLU A 29 -5.31 21.78 4.44
CA GLU A 29 -6.22 22.91 4.75
C GLU A 29 -6.37 23.13 6.27
N HIS A 30 -6.27 22.04 7.06
CA HIS A 30 -6.29 22.09 8.53
C HIS A 30 -4.90 22.29 9.14
N TRP A 31 -3.85 21.83 8.45
CA TRP A 31 -2.46 21.87 8.91
C TRP A 31 -1.56 22.51 7.84
N PRO A 32 -1.68 23.83 7.61
CA PRO A 32 -1.04 24.50 6.47
C PRO A 32 0.50 24.49 6.53
N ASP A 33 1.08 24.28 7.71
CA ASP A 33 2.54 24.19 7.90
C ASP A 33 3.08 22.76 7.85
N CYS A 34 2.18 21.77 7.68
CA CYS A 34 2.57 20.37 7.61
C CYS A 34 3.33 20.07 6.30
N GLU A 35 4.46 19.38 6.43
CA GLU A 35 5.28 18.90 5.32
C GLU A 35 4.73 17.57 4.80
N VAL A 36 4.85 17.29 3.50
CA VAL A 36 4.43 16.00 2.91
C VAL A 36 5.64 15.34 2.27
N TRP A 37 6.01 14.16 2.75
CA TRP A 37 7.05 13.34 2.14
C TRP A 37 6.44 12.36 1.16
N VAL A 38 6.97 12.33 -0.06
CA VAL A 38 6.46 11.48 -1.14
C VAL A 38 7.57 11.12 -2.11
N HIS A 39 7.50 9.92 -2.68
CA HIS A 39 8.44 9.51 -3.74
C HIS A 39 8.28 10.38 -4.99
N GLU A 40 9.39 10.65 -5.72
CA GLU A 40 9.43 11.51 -6.92
C GLU A 40 8.39 11.13 -7.99
N ARG A 41 8.10 9.83 -8.15
CA ARG A 41 7.09 9.36 -9.11
C ARG A 41 5.66 9.65 -8.66
N GLY A 42 5.45 9.83 -7.36
CA GLY A 42 4.14 10.15 -6.77
C GLY A 42 3.87 11.66 -6.75
N ALA A 43 4.90 12.48 -6.53
CA ALA A 43 4.78 13.93 -6.33
C ALA A 43 3.96 14.66 -7.42
N PRO A 44 4.16 14.43 -8.74
CA PRO A 44 3.38 15.08 -9.78
C PRO A 44 1.86 14.79 -9.70
N HIS A 45 1.51 13.60 -9.18
CA HIS A 45 0.11 13.18 -9.04
C HIS A 45 -0.57 13.69 -7.76
N LEU A 46 0.20 14.24 -6.82
CA LEU A 46 -0.35 14.99 -5.70
C LEU A 46 -0.54 16.46 -6.06
N ILE A 47 0.36 17.03 -6.86
CA ILE A 47 0.27 18.40 -7.36
C ILE A 47 -0.92 18.53 -8.33
N ASP A 48 -1.06 17.58 -9.26
CA ASP A 48 -2.23 17.45 -10.15
C ASP A 48 -2.83 16.04 -10.00
N PRO A 49 -3.86 15.88 -9.18
CA PRO A 49 -4.47 14.57 -8.91
C PRO A 49 -5.39 14.05 -10.03
N SER A 50 -5.53 14.75 -11.14
CA SER A 50 -6.46 14.40 -12.23
C SER A 50 -6.26 12.96 -12.74
N ARG A 51 -5.00 12.52 -12.92
CA ARG A 51 -4.68 11.16 -13.36
C ARG A 51 -4.92 10.11 -12.28
N LEU A 52 -4.63 10.45 -11.03
CA LEU A 52 -4.91 9.59 -9.86
C LEU A 52 -6.42 9.34 -9.74
N VAL A 53 -7.22 10.42 -9.76
CA VAL A 53 -8.68 10.36 -9.72
C VAL A 53 -9.23 9.56 -10.90
N ALA A 54 -8.76 9.84 -12.13
CA ALA A 54 -9.20 9.10 -13.31
C ALA A 54 -8.85 7.60 -13.26
N SER A 55 -7.71 7.24 -12.63
CA SER A 55 -7.35 5.83 -12.41
C SER A 55 -8.25 5.16 -11.39
N ALA A 56 -8.49 5.80 -10.25
CA ALA A 56 -9.37 5.30 -9.20
C ALA A 56 -10.83 5.17 -9.68
N THR A 57 -11.31 6.12 -10.48
CA THR A 57 -12.66 6.07 -11.04
C THR A 57 -12.90 4.83 -11.91
N ARG A 58 -11.86 4.30 -12.57
CA ARG A 58 -11.98 3.04 -13.32
C ARG A 58 -12.23 1.83 -12.44
N ILE A 59 -11.79 1.89 -11.19
CA ILE A 59 -11.96 0.81 -10.21
C ILE A 59 -13.29 0.97 -9.45
N TYR A 60 -13.56 2.18 -8.98
CA TYR A 60 -14.67 2.45 -8.05
C TYR A 60 -15.94 3.00 -8.72
N GLY A 61 -15.86 3.42 -10.00
CA GLY A 61 -17.02 3.90 -10.75
C GLY A 61 -17.81 4.99 -10.02
N ASP A 62 -19.12 4.79 -9.90
CA ASP A 62 -20.05 5.74 -9.26
C ASP A 62 -19.84 5.87 -7.74
N ASP A 63 -19.13 4.94 -7.12
CA ASP A 63 -18.80 4.98 -5.69
C ASP A 63 -17.66 5.96 -5.33
N MET A 64 -16.95 6.52 -6.31
CA MET A 64 -15.83 7.44 -6.09
C MET A 64 -16.16 8.57 -5.11
N GLN A 65 -17.28 9.28 -5.35
CA GLN A 65 -17.67 10.40 -4.50
C GLN A 65 -18.04 9.97 -3.08
N ARG A 66 -18.68 8.81 -2.95
CA ARG A 66 -19.10 8.27 -1.65
C ARG A 66 -17.93 7.78 -0.82
N LEU A 67 -16.96 7.10 -1.45
CA LEU A 67 -15.81 6.48 -0.77
C LEU A 67 -14.70 7.49 -0.48
N TRP A 68 -14.37 8.35 -1.44
CA TRP A 68 -13.15 9.15 -1.43
C TRP A 68 -13.41 10.66 -1.37
N GLY A 69 -14.61 11.10 -1.76
CA GLY A 69 -14.92 12.53 -1.81
C GLY A 69 -14.06 13.27 -2.83
N GLU A 70 -13.74 14.53 -2.51
CA GLU A 70 -12.90 15.37 -3.34
C GLU A 70 -11.42 15.18 -3.00
N VAL A 71 -10.60 14.86 -3.99
CA VAL A 71 -9.14 14.82 -3.86
C VAL A 71 -8.57 16.20 -4.19
N VAL A 72 -8.10 16.89 -3.15
CA VAL A 72 -7.55 18.25 -3.25
C VAL A 72 -6.07 18.19 -3.63
N PRO A 73 -5.59 19.04 -4.58
CA PRO A 73 -4.18 19.16 -4.90
C PRO A 73 -3.32 19.51 -3.67
N VAL A 74 -2.10 18.99 -3.64
CA VAL A 74 -1.10 19.34 -2.64
C VAL A 74 -0.20 20.44 -3.22
N PRO A 75 -0.01 21.58 -2.53
CA PRO A 75 0.92 22.63 -2.97
C PRO A 75 2.35 22.10 -3.09
N GLU A 76 3.03 22.38 -4.21
CA GLU A 76 4.37 21.88 -4.50
C GLU A 76 5.37 22.24 -3.41
N GLU A 77 5.27 23.44 -2.85
CA GLU A 77 6.14 23.94 -1.78
C GLU A 77 5.98 23.19 -0.44
N ARG A 78 4.96 22.32 -0.33
CA ARG A 78 4.75 21.45 0.84
C ARG A 78 5.39 20.08 0.67
N LEU A 79 5.85 19.75 -0.53
CA LEU A 79 6.42 18.45 -0.82
C LEU A 79 7.92 18.39 -0.54
N THR A 80 8.32 17.39 0.22
CA THR A 80 9.68 16.87 0.22
C THR A 80 9.72 15.63 -0.65
N VAL A 81 10.34 15.76 -1.81
CA VAL A 81 10.42 14.71 -2.82
C VAL A 81 11.57 13.77 -2.48
N LEU A 82 11.24 12.47 -2.42
CA LEU A 82 12.16 11.39 -2.05
C LEU A 82 12.47 10.53 -3.28
N THR A 83 13.69 9.99 -3.31
CA THR A 83 14.13 9.02 -4.33
C THR A 83 14.34 7.62 -3.75
N GLY A 84 14.43 7.53 -2.41
CA GLY A 84 14.83 6.35 -1.66
C GLY A 84 16.34 6.32 -1.42
N GLY A 85 16.74 5.87 -0.22
CA GLY A 85 18.14 5.88 0.25
C GLY A 85 18.46 7.06 1.18
N GLU A 86 17.51 7.97 1.43
CA GLU A 86 17.73 9.12 2.31
C GLU A 86 17.72 8.70 3.79
N THR A 87 18.46 9.48 4.59
CA THR A 87 18.32 9.53 6.05
C THR A 87 17.98 10.96 6.46
N LEU A 88 16.76 11.15 6.96
CA LEU A 88 16.20 12.45 7.31
C LEU A 88 15.87 12.47 8.81
N GLY A 89 16.80 13.01 9.61
CA GLY A 89 16.73 12.92 11.08
C GLY A 89 16.72 11.46 11.54
N ASP A 90 15.71 11.07 12.27
CA ASP A 90 15.55 9.70 12.81
C ASP A 90 14.96 8.70 11.80
N TRP A 91 14.75 9.10 10.55
CA TRP A 91 14.08 8.32 9.53
C TRP A 91 15.05 7.86 8.45
N ARG A 92 15.12 6.56 8.23
CA ARG A 92 15.69 5.96 7.02
C ARG A 92 14.57 5.73 6.02
N VAL A 93 14.79 6.13 4.76
CA VAL A 93 13.84 5.95 3.66
C VAL A 93 14.45 5.04 2.62
N GLU A 94 13.67 4.12 2.07
CA GLU A 94 14.11 3.27 0.97
C GLU A 94 13.03 3.21 -0.11
N TYR A 95 13.48 3.18 -1.35
CA TYR A 95 12.60 2.89 -2.49
C TYR A 95 12.25 1.40 -2.48
N THR A 96 10.95 1.12 -2.38
CA THR A 96 10.41 -0.25 -2.23
C THR A 96 9.28 -0.48 -3.25
N PRO A 97 9.61 -0.54 -4.56
CA PRO A 97 8.64 -0.78 -5.62
C PRO A 97 8.13 -2.22 -5.61
N GLY A 98 7.08 -2.46 -6.38
CA GLY A 98 6.51 -3.80 -6.60
C GLY A 98 5.00 -3.81 -6.43
N HIS A 99 4.49 -3.27 -5.31
CA HIS A 99 3.08 -2.93 -5.17
C HIS A 99 2.72 -1.71 -6.05
N ALA A 100 3.54 -0.69 -5.97
CA ALA A 100 3.42 0.52 -6.78
C ALA A 100 4.80 1.08 -7.17
N SER A 101 4.90 1.70 -8.34
CA SER A 101 6.16 2.28 -8.84
C SER A 101 6.62 3.52 -8.06
N HIS A 102 5.77 4.07 -7.22
CA HIS A 102 6.01 5.24 -6.37
C HIS A 102 6.05 4.88 -4.88
N HIS A 103 6.31 3.62 -4.53
CA HIS A 103 6.31 3.16 -3.15
C HIS A 103 7.67 3.36 -2.48
N VAL A 104 7.65 3.89 -1.24
CA VAL A 104 8.78 3.96 -0.31
C VAL A 104 8.38 3.38 1.04
N SER A 105 9.35 2.89 1.77
CA SER A 105 9.17 2.46 3.16
C SER A 105 10.06 3.29 4.08
N TYR A 106 9.66 3.43 5.34
CA TYR A 106 10.33 4.25 6.35
C TYR A 106 10.69 3.40 7.56
N LEU A 107 11.91 3.54 8.06
CA LEU A 107 12.32 3.01 9.37
C LEU A 107 12.54 4.18 10.33
N HIS A 108 11.82 4.19 11.44
CA HIS A 108 12.07 5.11 12.54
C HIS A 108 13.11 4.49 13.49
N GLY A 109 14.32 5.04 13.50
CA GLY A 109 15.46 4.50 14.25
C GLY A 109 15.19 4.32 15.74
N PRO A 110 14.74 5.36 16.48
CA PRO A 110 14.53 5.27 17.93
C PRO A 110 13.47 4.24 18.35
N SER A 111 12.36 4.10 17.60
CA SER A 111 11.31 3.13 17.93
C SER A 111 11.53 1.75 17.30
N ARG A 112 12.47 1.64 16.35
CA ARG A 112 12.71 0.43 15.54
C ARG A 112 11.46 -0.11 14.85
N ILE A 113 10.52 0.79 14.51
CA ILE A 113 9.33 0.47 13.73
C ILE A 113 9.59 0.79 12.27
N ALA A 114 9.36 -0.17 11.38
CA ALA A 114 9.35 0.03 9.95
C ALA A 114 7.92 0.25 9.46
N PHE A 115 7.65 1.36 8.81
CA PHE A 115 6.40 1.69 8.14
C PHE A 115 6.53 1.23 6.69
N VAL A 116 6.06 0.03 6.43
CA VAL A 116 6.33 -0.68 5.17
C VAL A 116 5.19 -0.58 4.16
N GLY A 117 4.10 0.09 4.54
CA GLY A 117 2.97 0.25 3.62
C GLY A 117 2.47 -1.08 3.08
N ASP A 118 2.01 -1.05 1.84
CA ASP A 118 1.43 -2.21 1.17
C ASP A 118 2.46 -3.25 0.69
N VAL A 119 3.75 -2.90 0.75
CA VAL A 119 4.82 -3.90 0.59
C VAL A 119 4.74 -4.98 1.67
N GLY A 120 4.26 -4.63 2.86
CA GLY A 120 4.02 -5.58 3.95
C GLY A 120 2.74 -6.40 3.83
N GLY A 121 1.89 -6.13 2.82
CA GLY A 121 0.63 -6.81 2.62
C GLY A 121 -0.51 -6.31 3.50
N VAL A 122 -1.64 -6.98 3.42
CA VAL A 122 -2.83 -6.77 4.26
C VAL A 122 -2.97 -7.95 5.21
N ARG A 123 -3.08 -7.67 6.50
CA ARG A 123 -3.30 -8.67 7.54
C ARG A 123 -4.28 -8.12 8.58
N ILE A 124 -5.34 -8.86 8.87
CA ILE A 124 -6.34 -8.49 9.87
C ILE A 124 -6.23 -9.46 11.06
N GLY A 125 -5.83 -8.93 12.20
CA GLY A 125 -5.66 -9.73 13.42
C GLY A 125 -4.71 -10.92 13.19
N GLY A 126 -5.16 -12.12 13.55
CA GLY A 126 -4.45 -13.38 13.31
C GLY A 126 -4.71 -14.04 11.96
N GLY A 127 -5.39 -13.35 11.05
CA GLY A 127 -5.71 -13.85 9.72
C GLY A 127 -4.51 -13.96 8.77
N PRO A 128 -4.75 -14.39 7.53
CA PRO A 128 -3.69 -14.54 6.54
C PRO A 128 -3.11 -13.19 6.11
N THR A 129 -1.87 -13.21 5.65
CA THR A 129 -1.28 -12.06 4.94
C THR A 129 -1.53 -12.21 3.44
N ILE A 130 -2.17 -11.19 2.85
CA ILE A 130 -2.51 -11.18 1.43
C ILE A 130 -1.88 -9.97 0.75
N PRO A 131 -1.11 -10.15 -0.33
CA PRO A 131 -0.60 -9.04 -1.12
C PRO A 131 -1.75 -8.29 -1.81
N PRO A 132 -1.93 -6.97 -1.58
CA PRO A 132 -2.88 -6.16 -2.34
C PRO A 132 -2.34 -5.91 -3.74
N THR A 133 -3.06 -6.35 -4.77
CA THR A 133 -2.57 -6.32 -6.16
C THR A 133 -3.46 -5.51 -7.11
N PRO A 134 -3.82 -4.25 -6.77
CA PRO A 134 -4.58 -3.40 -7.68
C PRO A 134 -3.71 -2.98 -8.88
N PRO A 135 -4.31 -2.74 -10.08
CA PRO A 135 -3.57 -2.15 -11.17
C PRO A 135 -3.18 -0.69 -10.85
N PRO A 136 -2.19 -0.08 -11.55
CA PRO A 136 -1.57 -0.56 -12.79
C PRO A 136 -0.14 -1.12 -12.66
N ASP A 137 0.52 -1.00 -11.51
CA ASP A 137 2.00 -0.99 -11.42
C ASP A 137 2.60 -2.23 -10.75
N ILE A 138 1.83 -3.32 -10.62
CA ILE A 138 2.33 -4.54 -9.98
C ILE A 138 3.55 -5.09 -10.72
N ASP A 139 4.61 -5.35 -9.94
CA ASP A 139 5.83 -6.06 -10.35
C ASP A 139 6.25 -7.04 -9.25
N LEU A 140 6.04 -8.33 -9.50
CA LEU A 140 6.22 -9.36 -8.48
C LEU A 140 7.70 -9.52 -8.08
N GLU A 141 8.64 -9.42 -9.02
CA GLU A 141 10.07 -9.54 -8.75
C GLU A 141 10.55 -8.37 -7.89
N LEU A 142 10.25 -7.14 -8.28
CA LEU A 142 10.60 -5.96 -7.49
C LEU A 142 9.94 -5.98 -6.11
N TRP A 143 8.75 -6.57 -6.00
CA TRP A 143 8.09 -6.68 -4.71
C TRP A 143 8.81 -7.67 -3.79
N HIS A 144 9.25 -8.82 -4.30
CA HIS A 144 10.10 -9.74 -3.55
C HIS A 144 11.38 -9.05 -3.04
N GLU A 145 12.09 -8.33 -3.92
CA GLU A 145 13.28 -7.57 -3.53
C GLU A 145 12.99 -6.50 -2.47
N SER A 146 11.83 -5.84 -2.56
CA SER A 146 11.41 -4.82 -1.58
C SER A 146 11.10 -5.43 -0.23
N VAL A 147 10.43 -6.59 -0.18
CA VAL A 147 10.19 -7.34 1.07
C VAL A 147 11.52 -7.74 1.72
N ASP A 148 12.46 -8.32 0.96
CA ASP A 148 13.80 -8.69 1.47
C ASP A 148 14.55 -7.47 2.03
N ARG A 149 14.47 -6.33 1.32
CA ARG A 149 15.12 -5.08 1.72
C ARG A 149 14.63 -4.59 3.07
N VAL A 150 13.30 -4.51 3.26
CA VAL A 150 12.74 -4.02 4.53
C VAL A 150 12.85 -5.03 5.67
N ALA A 151 12.82 -6.34 5.38
CA ALA A 151 13.12 -7.39 6.35
C ALA A 151 14.56 -7.30 6.88
N GLY A 152 15.52 -6.99 5.98
CA GLY A 152 16.92 -6.80 6.33
C GLY A 152 17.22 -5.58 7.22
N TRP A 153 16.24 -4.73 7.53
CA TRP A 153 16.45 -3.58 8.42
C TRP A 153 16.59 -3.94 9.90
N GLY A 154 16.20 -5.15 10.29
CA GLY A 154 16.18 -5.58 11.68
C GLY A 154 15.22 -4.76 12.54
N ALA A 155 14.12 -4.31 11.95
CA ALA A 155 13.06 -3.62 12.69
C ALA A 155 12.41 -4.58 13.70
N GLU A 156 11.95 -4.04 14.83
CA GLU A 156 11.24 -4.83 15.85
C GLU A 156 9.79 -5.05 15.47
N ARG A 157 9.24 -4.16 14.62
CA ARG A 157 7.86 -4.22 14.15
C ARG A 157 7.74 -3.70 12.74
N TRP A 158 6.81 -4.26 11.99
CA TRP A 158 6.26 -3.67 10.78
C TRP A 158 4.91 -3.02 11.07
N ALA A 159 4.80 -1.74 10.74
CA ALA A 159 3.53 -1.05 10.59
C ALA A 159 3.13 -1.18 9.12
N ILE A 160 2.25 -2.12 8.84
CA ILE A 160 1.58 -2.21 7.55
C ILE A 160 0.43 -1.21 7.54
N THR A 161 0.13 -0.63 6.41
CA THR A 161 -0.87 0.46 6.37
C THR A 161 -2.25 -0.05 6.78
N HIS A 162 -2.58 -1.26 6.39
CA HIS A 162 -3.88 -1.86 6.63
C HIS A 162 -3.85 -2.74 7.90
N PHE A 163 -4.55 -2.24 8.95
CA PHE A 163 -4.97 -2.95 10.16
C PHE A 163 -3.90 -3.23 11.22
N GLY A 164 -2.75 -2.55 11.20
CA GLY A 164 -1.96 -2.51 12.41
C GLY A 164 -0.46 -2.71 12.31
N THR A 165 0.12 -3.07 13.44
CA THR A 165 1.55 -3.33 13.58
C THR A 165 1.77 -4.76 14.05
N PHE A 166 2.80 -5.41 13.51
CA PHE A 166 3.13 -6.80 13.78
C PHE A 166 4.60 -6.92 14.18
N ASP A 167 4.89 -7.70 15.20
CA ASP A 167 6.24 -7.95 15.73
C ASP A 167 6.85 -9.26 15.22
N ASP A 168 6.08 -10.07 14.51
CA ASP A 168 6.52 -11.29 13.84
C ASP A 168 7.06 -11.00 12.41
N VAL A 169 8.02 -10.06 12.30
CA VAL A 169 8.53 -9.50 11.04
C VAL A 169 8.96 -10.58 10.05
N ASP A 170 9.73 -11.58 10.50
CA ASP A 170 10.21 -12.66 9.63
C ASP A 170 9.06 -13.52 9.08
N ALA A 171 8.07 -13.82 9.93
CA ALA A 171 6.89 -14.58 9.52
C ALA A 171 6.03 -13.77 8.54
N GLN A 172 5.90 -12.45 8.76
CA GLN A 172 5.18 -11.56 7.85
C GLN A 172 5.88 -11.47 6.48
N ALA A 173 7.21 -11.33 6.46
CA ALA A 173 8.00 -11.32 5.22
C ALA A 173 7.88 -12.63 4.45
N GLN A 174 7.97 -13.77 5.15
CA GLN A 174 7.79 -15.09 4.54
C GLN A 174 6.37 -15.24 3.96
N ALA A 175 5.34 -14.84 4.70
CA ALA A 175 3.95 -14.90 4.24
C ALA A 175 3.74 -14.03 2.98
N MET A 176 4.40 -12.87 2.90
CA MET A 176 4.39 -12.04 1.69
C MET A 176 5.01 -12.76 0.50
N HIS A 177 6.19 -13.36 0.65
CA HIS A 177 6.83 -14.13 -0.43
C HIS A 177 5.96 -15.29 -0.92
N GLU A 178 5.36 -16.04 0.00
CA GLU A 178 4.46 -17.15 -0.32
C GLU A 178 3.20 -16.64 -1.03
N GLY A 179 2.61 -15.54 -0.54
CA GLY A 179 1.44 -14.90 -1.14
C GLY A 179 1.72 -14.41 -2.57
N LEU A 180 2.80 -13.66 -2.78
CA LEU A 180 3.19 -13.16 -4.10
C LEU A 180 3.39 -14.31 -5.10
N LYS A 181 4.10 -15.38 -4.69
CA LYS A 181 4.30 -16.56 -5.52
C LYS A 181 2.99 -17.28 -5.83
N ARG A 182 2.18 -17.54 -4.80
CA ARG A 182 0.93 -18.31 -4.91
C ARG A 182 -0.10 -17.59 -5.77
N TRP A 183 -0.41 -16.34 -5.41
CA TRP A 183 -1.45 -15.55 -6.08
C TRP A 183 -1.00 -15.10 -7.46
N GLY A 184 0.29 -14.80 -7.63
CA GLY A 184 0.85 -14.52 -8.94
C GLY A 184 0.72 -15.71 -9.90
N ALA A 185 1.04 -16.92 -9.45
CA ALA A 185 0.88 -18.13 -10.26
C ALA A 185 -0.60 -18.44 -10.57
N LEU A 186 -1.48 -18.30 -9.56
CA LEU A 186 -2.91 -18.55 -9.77
C LEU A 186 -3.49 -17.60 -10.82
N ALA A 187 -3.16 -16.30 -10.75
CA ALA A 187 -3.65 -15.33 -11.75
C ALA A 187 -3.11 -15.57 -13.16
N ARG A 188 -1.92 -16.18 -13.30
CA ARG A 188 -1.37 -16.58 -14.59
C ARG A 188 -2.12 -17.75 -15.22
N ASP A 189 -2.55 -18.70 -14.39
CA ASP A 189 -3.01 -20.01 -14.79
C ASP A 189 -4.55 -20.14 -14.79
N THR A 190 -5.27 -19.09 -14.32
CA THR A 190 -6.74 -19.11 -14.20
C THR A 190 -7.37 -17.79 -14.69
N ASP A 191 -8.70 -17.76 -14.77
CA ASP A 191 -9.50 -16.56 -15.00
C ASP A 191 -9.87 -15.84 -13.70
N ALA A 192 -10.45 -14.64 -13.83
CA ALA A 192 -10.85 -13.81 -12.72
C ALA A 192 -11.82 -14.51 -11.76
N GLU A 193 -12.84 -15.22 -12.29
CA GLU A 193 -13.83 -15.90 -11.47
C GLU A 193 -13.20 -17.00 -10.60
N THR A 194 -12.32 -17.79 -11.18
CA THR A 194 -11.56 -18.83 -10.46
C THR A 194 -10.63 -18.23 -9.41
N TYR A 195 -9.90 -17.16 -9.77
CA TYR A 195 -9.01 -16.46 -8.86
C TYR A 195 -9.76 -15.91 -7.65
N GLU A 196 -10.88 -15.20 -7.86
CA GLU A 196 -11.69 -14.63 -6.79
C GLU A 196 -12.25 -15.71 -5.87
N ARG A 197 -12.74 -16.81 -6.43
CA ARG A 197 -13.24 -17.96 -5.65
C ARG A 197 -12.14 -18.55 -4.74
N GLU A 198 -10.93 -18.72 -5.26
CA GLU A 198 -9.81 -19.29 -4.50
C GLU A 198 -9.32 -18.35 -3.38
N ILE A 199 -9.28 -17.04 -3.61
CA ILE A 199 -8.98 -16.05 -2.57
C ILE A 199 -10.02 -16.12 -1.44
N VAL A 200 -11.31 -16.12 -1.77
CA VAL A 200 -12.39 -16.22 -0.78
C VAL A 200 -12.30 -17.55 -0.01
N ALA A 201 -12.00 -18.64 -0.70
CA ALA A 201 -11.82 -19.94 -0.05
C ALA A 201 -10.65 -19.95 0.93
N GLU A 202 -9.54 -19.30 0.58
CA GLU A 202 -8.38 -19.15 1.47
C GLU A 202 -8.72 -18.33 2.72
N MET A 203 -9.37 -17.19 2.55
CA MET A 203 -9.79 -16.34 3.68
C MET A 203 -10.69 -17.12 4.65
N ARG A 204 -11.65 -17.89 4.12
CA ARG A 204 -12.54 -18.74 4.93
C ARG A 204 -11.84 -19.90 5.62
N ARG A 205 -10.77 -20.41 5.03
CA ARG A 205 -10.01 -21.54 5.59
C ARG A 205 -9.07 -21.11 6.72
N THR A 206 -8.53 -19.90 6.63
CA THR A 206 -7.47 -19.41 7.52
C THR A 206 -7.94 -18.38 8.53
N GLY A 207 -9.06 -17.71 8.27
CA GLY A 207 -9.67 -16.72 9.16
C GLY A 207 -10.94 -17.25 9.86
N ASP A 208 -11.30 -16.62 10.97
CA ASP A 208 -12.65 -16.75 11.52
C ASP A 208 -13.66 -15.97 10.65
N PRO A 209 -14.99 -16.16 10.85
CA PRO A 209 -16.00 -15.50 10.03
C PRO A 209 -15.94 -13.97 10.05
N GLU A 210 -15.63 -13.35 11.20
CA GLU A 210 -15.56 -11.89 11.36
C GLU A 210 -14.35 -11.34 10.61
N THR A 211 -13.19 -11.96 10.78
CA THR A 211 -11.96 -11.62 10.04
C THR A 211 -12.14 -11.80 8.53
N THR A 212 -12.82 -12.87 8.11
CA THR A 212 -13.12 -13.09 6.69
C THR A 212 -13.98 -11.98 6.11
N GLU A 213 -15.05 -11.60 6.79
CA GLU A 213 -15.94 -10.52 6.34
C GLU A 213 -15.20 -9.19 6.26
N ALA A 214 -14.37 -8.89 7.27
CA ALA A 214 -13.53 -7.69 7.29
C ALA A 214 -12.56 -7.66 6.08
N PHE A 215 -11.94 -8.79 5.72
CA PHE A 215 -11.11 -8.89 4.52
C PHE A 215 -11.89 -8.63 3.24
N LEU A 216 -13.06 -9.26 3.08
CA LEU A 216 -13.88 -9.11 1.87
C LEU A 216 -14.37 -7.66 1.70
N GLN A 217 -14.59 -6.95 2.80
CA GLN A 217 -14.94 -5.54 2.77
C GLN A 217 -13.75 -4.64 2.45
N ALA A 218 -12.60 -4.88 3.10
CA ALA A 218 -11.41 -4.03 2.98
C ALA A 218 -10.70 -4.23 1.64
N MET A 219 -10.71 -5.45 1.13
CA MET A 219 -9.99 -5.86 -0.07
C MET A 219 -10.86 -6.78 -0.91
N PRO A 220 -11.86 -6.23 -1.62
CA PRO A 220 -12.74 -7.03 -2.45
C PRO A 220 -11.96 -7.82 -3.51
N PRO A 221 -12.15 -9.14 -3.64
CA PRO A 221 -11.33 -10.01 -4.49
C PRO A 221 -11.24 -9.56 -5.95
N PHE A 222 -12.30 -8.93 -6.49
CA PHE A 222 -12.32 -8.41 -7.86
C PHE A 222 -11.30 -7.27 -8.11
N THR A 223 -10.79 -6.63 -7.04
CA THR A 223 -9.77 -5.57 -7.17
C THR A 223 -8.35 -6.12 -7.31
N LEU A 224 -8.12 -7.40 -6.99
CA LEU A 224 -6.80 -8.01 -6.93
C LEU A 224 -6.34 -8.59 -8.27
N TYR A 225 -7.22 -9.31 -8.96
CA TYR A 225 -6.92 -9.98 -10.22
C TYR A 225 -6.41 -9.04 -11.33
N PRO A 226 -7.02 -7.86 -11.57
CA PRO A 226 -6.64 -7.01 -12.69
C PRO A 226 -5.18 -6.54 -12.69
N GLY A 227 -4.58 -6.34 -11.52
CA GLY A 227 -3.17 -5.97 -11.41
C GLY A 227 -2.24 -7.10 -11.83
N LEU A 228 -2.53 -8.33 -11.41
CA LEU A 228 -1.78 -9.52 -11.77
C LEU A 228 -1.99 -9.92 -13.24
N GLU A 229 -3.22 -9.84 -13.75
CA GLU A 229 -3.52 -10.06 -15.17
C GLU A 229 -2.68 -9.10 -16.05
N ARG A 230 -2.67 -7.81 -15.69
CA ARG A 230 -1.86 -6.81 -16.38
C ARG A 230 -0.37 -7.11 -16.30
N TYR A 231 0.13 -7.52 -15.13
CA TYR A 231 1.52 -7.93 -14.96
C TYR A 231 1.92 -9.05 -15.91
N TRP A 232 1.11 -10.11 -16.00
CA TRP A 232 1.37 -11.24 -16.89
C TRP A 232 1.19 -10.90 -18.37
N SER A 233 0.18 -10.08 -18.71
CA SER A 233 -0.04 -9.66 -20.09
C SER A 233 1.15 -8.90 -20.68
N LYS A 234 1.83 -8.07 -19.89
CA LYS A 234 3.05 -7.36 -20.31
C LYS A 234 4.27 -8.27 -20.53
N ARG A 235 4.30 -9.46 -19.92
CA ARG A 235 5.41 -10.42 -20.04
C ARG A 235 5.20 -11.45 -21.14
N ASN A 236 3.97 -11.68 -21.56
CA ASN A 236 3.62 -12.64 -22.60
C ASN A 236 3.48 -12.00 -24.00
N GLY A 237 3.58 -10.70 -24.12
CA GLY A 237 3.55 -9.93 -25.38
C GLY A 237 4.90 -9.35 -25.71
#